data_3b9af3c73f7f9ef4cdf4239104d5e196
#
_entry.id   3b9af3c73f7f9ef4cdf4239104d5e196
#
_cell.length_a   1.000
_cell.length_b   1.000
_cell.length_c   1.000
_cell.angle_alpha   90.00
_cell.angle_beta   90.00
_cell.angle_gamma   90.00
#
_symmetry.space_group_name_H-M   'P 1'
#
loop_
_entity.id
_entity.type
_entity.pdbx_description
1 polymer ?
#
loop_
_entity_poly.entity_id
_entity_poly.type
_entity_poly.pdbx_seq_one_letter_code
_entity_poly.pdbx_strand_id
1 'polypeptide(L)'
;MLTCIFGTVTGGRLNLRAAANSSAAIIASIPNETLLILSEYNDTWYAACYGAHTGFVKKQYIALTEWASAIEMSGTVTGGVLNLRRTASISADRLIQIPDNTIITIVDFDANSPWYITDYAGYTGYVMKQYVSVSPSASTWCYGQVNVNELNVRRQPSISAKRWNSVWPIHRIVLIKDAAPEWYESLYRGEPAYIAKRYINTLKTPVHSSIVDRMLFMAAPELGRNNAAYFNGYSGEWCHRFVDWLAMNAGMPQDMIPNTSNCGAGMVWFIIDPNSCGFYFKSPEHKARFISNYSAARHLTPGLTAAEIAYVPTPGDYIYFRWANAASHINVSHVGIVAAVGKNTLTTWEGNSGSKVVSRIFALNDTRIVGYGKPNYVAVQQKQQAIK
;
A
#
# COMPACT_ATOMS: atom_id res chain seq x y z
N MET A 1 -8.15 -18.88 11.86
CA MET A 1 -9.04 -18.04 11.05
C MET A 1 -8.65 -16.60 11.36
N LEU A 2 -7.74 -16.02 10.58
CA LEU A 2 -7.33 -14.62 10.77
C LEU A 2 -8.16 -13.78 9.82
N THR A 3 -9.14 -13.15 10.39
CA THR A 3 -9.97 -12.12 9.76
C THR A 3 -9.19 -10.83 9.77
N CYS A 4 -9.25 -10.05 8.70
CA CYS A 4 -9.04 -8.62 8.89
C CYS A 4 -10.06 -8.18 9.92
N ILE A 5 -9.57 -7.68 11.00
CA ILE A 5 -10.36 -7.45 12.17
C ILE A 5 -10.70 -5.99 12.15
N PHE A 6 -11.98 -5.68 12.17
CA PHE A 6 -12.42 -4.34 12.47
C PHE A 6 -12.50 -4.21 13.99
N GLY A 7 -11.93 -3.15 14.51
CA GLY A 7 -12.00 -2.89 15.92
C GLY A 7 -12.05 -1.40 16.22
N THR A 8 -12.84 -1.08 17.22
CA THR A 8 -13.00 0.30 17.70
C THR A 8 -12.11 0.52 18.92
N VAL A 9 -11.38 1.62 18.94
CA VAL A 9 -10.57 2.03 20.09
C VAL A 9 -11.47 2.32 21.30
N THR A 10 -11.15 1.72 22.43
CA THR A 10 -11.92 1.86 23.69
C THR A 10 -11.03 2.27 24.86
N GLY A 11 -11.66 2.84 25.89
CA GLY A 11 -10.96 3.20 27.15
C GLY A 11 -10.07 4.44 27.06
N GLY A 12 -10.24 5.28 26.04
CA GLY A 12 -9.48 6.51 25.85
C GLY A 12 -8.58 6.49 24.62
N ARG A 13 -7.61 7.40 24.58
CA ARG A 13 -6.67 7.48 23.44
C ARG A 13 -5.72 6.29 23.44
N LEU A 14 -5.53 5.69 22.29
CA LEU A 14 -4.65 4.53 22.08
C LEU A 14 -3.35 4.95 21.38
N ASN A 15 -2.23 4.51 21.91
CA ASN A 15 -0.93 4.74 21.30
C ASN A 15 -0.67 3.75 20.17
N LEU A 16 -0.42 4.27 18.98
CA LEU A 16 0.17 3.52 17.87
C LEU A 16 1.69 3.56 18.05
N ARG A 17 2.33 2.40 18.05
CA ARG A 17 3.77 2.28 18.33
C ARG A 17 4.56 1.75 17.14
N ALA A 18 5.82 2.17 17.05
CA ALA A 18 6.73 1.77 15.98
C ALA A 18 7.10 0.27 16.01
N ALA A 19 6.95 -0.40 17.15
CA ALA A 19 7.16 -1.83 17.31
C ALA A 19 6.17 -2.41 18.33
N ALA A 20 5.95 -3.72 18.26
CA ALA A 20 5.01 -4.45 19.12
C ALA A 20 5.53 -4.67 20.53
N ASN A 21 5.91 -3.60 21.20
CA ASN A 21 6.31 -3.58 22.63
C ASN A 21 5.93 -2.25 23.28
N SER A 22 5.77 -2.27 24.62
CA SER A 22 5.28 -1.11 25.37
C SER A 22 6.31 0.02 25.54
N SER A 23 7.59 -0.23 25.31
CA SER A 23 8.68 0.76 25.34
C SER A 23 8.99 1.36 23.97
N ALA A 24 8.41 0.83 22.89
CA ALA A 24 8.61 1.38 21.55
C ALA A 24 8.07 2.80 21.42
N ALA A 25 8.69 3.59 20.56
CA ALA A 25 8.28 4.95 20.28
C ALA A 25 6.80 5.03 19.88
N ILE A 26 6.10 6.02 20.42
CA ILE A 26 4.73 6.37 20.03
C ILE A 26 4.81 7.18 18.75
N ILE A 27 4.23 6.68 17.66
CA ILE A 27 4.23 7.33 16.34
C ILE A 27 2.93 8.06 16.04
N ALA A 28 1.84 7.67 16.70
CA ALA A 28 0.57 8.39 16.68
C ALA A 28 -0.24 8.12 17.95
N SER A 29 -1.20 8.99 18.23
CA SER A 29 -2.18 8.83 19.31
C SER A 29 -3.57 8.82 18.71
N ILE A 30 -4.19 7.64 18.68
CA ILE A 30 -5.48 7.38 18.07
C ILE A 30 -6.60 7.76 19.04
N PRO A 31 -7.56 8.59 18.65
CA PRO A 31 -8.67 8.96 19.51
C PRO A 31 -9.55 7.76 19.91
N ASN A 32 -10.22 7.87 21.04
CA ASN A 32 -11.29 6.94 21.42
C ASN A 32 -12.38 6.87 20.34
N GLU A 33 -13.04 5.72 20.22
CA GLU A 33 -14.09 5.48 19.23
C GLU A 33 -13.63 5.54 17.75
N THR A 34 -12.32 5.53 17.52
CA THR A 34 -11.80 5.41 16.16
C THR A 34 -11.93 3.97 15.69
N LEU A 35 -12.54 3.77 14.53
CA LEU A 35 -12.58 2.48 13.85
C LEU A 35 -11.24 2.24 13.14
N LEU A 36 -10.70 1.04 13.27
CA LEU A 36 -9.44 0.61 12.67
C LEU A 36 -9.62 -0.69 11.90
N ILE A 37 -8.92 -0.82 10.80
CA ILE A 37 -8.63 -2.10 10.16
C ILE A 37 -7.36 -2.65 10.79
N LEU A 38 -7.43 -3.88 11.29
CA LEU A 38 -6.41 -4.52 12.09
C LEU A 38 -5.95 -5.82 11.43
N SER A 39 -4.66 -6.14 11.58
CA SER A 39 -4.11 -7.44 11.24
C SER A 39 -3.54 -8.09 12.50
N GLU A 40 -3.77 -9.38 12.66
CA GLU A 40 -3.15 -10.16 13.73
C GLU A 40 -1.62 -10.09 13.60
N TYR A 41 -0.95 -9.75 14.69
CA TYR A 41 0.51 -9.76 14.74
C TYR A 41 1.03 -10.83 15.73
N ASN A 42 0.54 -10.80 16.97
CA ASN A 42 0.81 -11.82 17.97
C ASN A 42 -0.31 -11.80 19.04
N ASP A 43 -0.18 -12.56 20.12
CA ASP A 43 -1.22 -12.69 21.14
C ASP A 43 -1.61 -11.36 21.84
N THR A 44 -0.72 -10.36 21.84
CA THR A 44 -0.89 -9.09 22.57
C THR A 44 -1.13 -7.90 21.65
N TRP A 45 -0.71 -7.96 20.38
CA TRP A 45 -0.66 -6.83 19.47
C TRP A 45 -1.35 -7.08 18.15
N TYR A 46 -2.02 -6.04 17.66
CA TYR A 46 -2.43 -5.91 16.26
C TYR A 46 -1.47 -4.99 15.52
N ALA A 47 -1.24 -5.26 14.23
CA ALA A 47 -0.76 -4.24 13.31
C ALA A 47 -1.95 -3.40 12.84
N ALA A 48 -1.76 -2.08 12.74
CA ALA A 48 -2.81 -1.12 12.39
C ALA A 48 -2.24 0.05 11.57
N CYS A 49 -3.10 0.63 10.75
CA CYS A 49 -2.85 1.92 10.09
C CYS A 49 -3.74 2.99 10.70
N TYR A 50 -3.20 4.19 10.88
CA TYR A 50 -3.97 5.36 11.26
C TYR A 50 -3.40 6.60 10.57
N GLY A 51 -4.05 7.03 9.51
CA GLY A 51 -3.57 8.09 8.62
C GLY A 51 -2.20 7.79 8.05
N ALA A 52 -1.27 8.71 8.24
CA ALA A 52 0.11 8.59 7.75
C ALA A 52 0.96 7.54 8.50
N HIS A 53 0.41 6.83 9.48
CA HIS A 53 1.20 6.01 10.38
C HIS A 53 0.77 4.55 10.35
N THR A 54 1.73 3.66 10.15
CA THR A 54 1.55 2.22 10.34
C THR A 54 2.39 1.77 11.53
N GLY A 55 1.80 0.95 12.38
CA GLY A 55 2.47 0.49 13.58
C GLY A 55 1.66 -0.56 14.33
N PHE A 56 1.81 -0.60 15.64
CA PHE A 56 1.25 -1.63 16.50
C PHE A 56 0.40 -1.03 17.60
N VAL A 57 -0.76 -1.65 17.84
CA VAL A 57 -1.69 -1.30 18.91
C VAL A 57 -1.93 -2.51 19.81
N LYS A 58 -2.13 -2.28 21.12
CA LYS A 58 -2.45 -3.36 22.07
C LYS A 58 -3.88 -3.82 21.90
N LYS A 59 -4.07 -5.14 21.83
CA LYS A 59 -5.38 -5.79 21.68
C LYS A 59 -6.37 -5.42 22.78
N GLN A 60 -5.90 -5.29 24.01
CA GLN A 60 -6.75 -4.99 25.18
C GLN A 60 -7.54 -3.67 25.10
N TYR A 61 -7.13 -2.75 24.21
CA TYR A 61 -7.80 -1.45 24.02
C TYR A 61 -8.64 -1.39 22.74
N ILE A 62 -8.93 -2.56 22.16
CA ILE A 62 -9.72 -2.68 20.95
C ILE A 62 -10.96 -3.53 21.24
N ALA A 63 -12.12 -2.95 21.04
CA ALA A 63 -13.37 -3.71 20.93
C ALA A 63 -13.51 -4.22 19.51
N LEU A 64 -13.48 -5.54 19.32
CA LEU A 64 -13.67 -6.15 18.02
C LEU A 64 -15.11 -5.98 17.56
N THR A 65 -15.30 -5.70 16.28
CA THR A 65 -16.60 -5.60 15.64
C THR A 65 -16.77 -6.78 14.70
N GLU A 66 -17.75 -7.63 14.95
CA GLU A 66 -18.15 -8.66 14.01
C GLU A 66 -19.06 -8.03 12.94
N TRP A 67 -18.61 -8.08 11.69
CA TRP A 67 -19.40 -7.62 10.55
C TRP A 67 -20.02 -8.80 9.84
N ALA A 68 -21.31 -8.72 9.61
CA ALA A 68 -22.02 -9.72 8.81
C ALA A 68 -21.71 -9.49 7.33
N SER A 69 -20.94 -10.39 6.73
CA SER A 69 -20.58 -10.47 5.31
C SER A 69 -20.16 -9.16 4.63
N ALA A 70 -18.87 -9.08 4.29
CA ALA A 70 -18.32 -8.02 3.46
C ALA A 70 -18.98 -8.05 2.07
N ILE A 71 -19.81 -7.08 1.77
CA ILE A 71 -20.27 -6.81 0.40
C ILE A 71 -19.20 -5.95 -0.23
N GLU A 72 -18.49 -6.49 -1.23
CA GLU A 72 -17.54 -5.73 -2.01
C GLU A 72 -18.27 -4.69 -2.86
N MET A 73 -18.19 -3.43 -2.49
CA MET A 73 -18.69 -2.34 -3.30
C MET A 73 -17.58 -1.30 -3.49
N SER A 74 -17.42 -0.85 -4.72
CA SER A 74 -16.70 0.38 -4.99
C SER A 74 -17.69 1.53 -5.12
N GLY A 75 -17.32 2.67 -4.56
CA GLY A 75 -18.08 3.89 -4.70
C GLY A 75 -17.22 5.00 -5.27
N THR A 76 -17.80 5.80 -6.15
CA THR A 76 -17.15 7.03 -6.65
C THR A 76 -17.70 8.21 -5.90
N VAL A 77 -16.85 9.04 -5.33
CA VAL A 77 -17.23 10.31 -4.69
C VAL A 77 -17.79 11.25 -5.75
N THR A 78 -18.95 11.84 -5.49
CA THR A 78 -19.63 12.73 -6.43
C THR A 78 -20.16 13.98 -5.75
N GLY A 79 -20.22 15.09 -6.49
CA GLY A 79 -20.79 16.35 -5.99
C GLY A 79 -19.83 17.18 -5.15
N GLY A 80 -18.53 16.97 -5.31
CA GLY A 80 -17.47 17.74 -4.66
C GLY A 80 -16.71 16.94 -3.59
N VAL A 81 -15.90 17.66 -2.80
CA VAL A 81 -15.04 17.05 -1.78
C VAL A 81 -15.88 16.46 -0.65
N LEU A 82 -15.66 15.18 -0.34
CA LEU A 82 -16.38 14.43 0.69
C LEU A 82 -15.57 14.33 1.99
N ASN A 83 -16.24 14.55 3.12
CA ASN A 83 -15.60 14.39 4.43
C ASN A 83 -15.68 12.94 4.90
N LEU A 84 -14.52 12.32 5.17
CA LEU A 84 -14.41 11.09 5.95
C LEU A 84 -14.47 11.45 7.44
N ARG A 85 -15.40 10.86 8.17
CA ARG A 85 -15.66 11.19 9.57
C ARG A 85 -15.39 10.03 10.51
N ARG A 86 -15.04 10.34 11.74
CA ARG A 86 -14.69 9.34 12.76
C ARG A 86 -15.88 8.47 13.17
N THR A 87 -17.07 9.05 13.26
CA THR A 87 -18.32 8.37 13.58
C THR A 87 -19.41 8.74 12.58
N ALA A 88 -20.50 7.97 12.54
CA ALA A 88 -21.65 8.18 11.64
C ALA A 88 -22.50 9.41 12.05
N SER A 89 -21.90 10.58 12.09
CA SER A 89 -22.55 11.86 12.45
C SER A 89 -21.97 13.02 11.66
N ILE A 90 -22.83 13.97 11.25
CA ILE A 90 -22.40 15.20 10.59
C ILE A 90 -21.59 16.13 11.51
N SER A 91 -21.76 15.99 12.83
CA SER A 91 -20.99 16.72 13.85
C SER A 91 -19.70 16.01 14.27
N ALA A 92 -19.48 14.77 13.82
CA ALA A 92 -18.27 14.03 14.16
C ALA A 92 -17.00 14.67 13.55
N ASP A 93 -15.88 14.49 14.23
CA ASP A 93 -14.58 14.94 13.75
C ASP A 93 -14.31 14.43 12.34
N ARG A 94 -13.83 15.32 11.50
CA ARG A 94 -13.34 14.98 10.17
C ARG A 94 -11.94 14.39 10.29
N LEU A 95 -11.76 13.15 9.79
CA LEU A 95 -10.46 12.50 9.70
C LEU A 95 -9.64 13.06 8.54
N ILE A 96 -10.25 13.09 7.35
CA ILE A 96 -9.64 13.60 6.12
C ILE A 96 -10.74 14.02 5.13
N GLN A 97 -10.36 14.72 4.07
CA GLN A 97 -11.21 15.01 2.92
C GLN A 97 -10.85 14.12 1.74
N ILE A 98 -11.86 13.58 1.08
CA ILE A 98 -11.73 12.75 -0.12
C ILE A 98 -12.09 13.61 -1.32
N PRO A 99 -11.21 13.78 -2.30
CA PRO A 99 -11.49 14.58 -3.49
C PRO A 99 -12.68 14.06 -4.30
N ASP A 100 -13.33 14.94 -5.05
CA ASP A 100 -14.35 14.56 -6.02
C ASP A 100 -13.80 13.57 -7.05
N ASN A 101 -14.67 12.71 -7.58
CA ASN A 101 -14.32 11.64 -8.52
C ASN A 101 -13.31 10.60 -8.00
N THR A 102 -13.01 10.59 -6.70
CA THR A 102 -12.19 9.55 -6.08
C THR A 102 -12.99 8.26 -5.97
N ILE A 103 -12.38 7.14 -6.38
CA ILE A 103 -12.93 5.81 -6.14
C ILE A 103 -12.51 5.37 -4.74
N ILE A 104 -13.49 4.99 -3.92
CA ILE A 104 -13.31 4.50 -2.57
C ILE A 104 -13.84 3.07 -2.42
N THR A 105 -13.27 2.33 -1.50
CA THR A 105 -13.74 0.99 -1.12
C THR A 105 -14.76 1.11 0.00
N ILE A 106 -15.97 0.65 -0.23
CA ILE A 106 -16.98 0.54 0.81
C ILE A 106 -16.77 -0.79 1.51
N VAL A 107 -16.35 -0.71 2.77
CA VAL A 107 -15.97 -1.89 3.56
C VAL A 107 -17.13 -2.47 4.34
N ASP A 108 -18.17 -1.65 4.60
CA ASP A 108 -19.46 -2.09 5.12
C ASP A 108 -20.53 -1.03 4.99
N PHE A 109 -21.81 -1.45 5.10
CA PHE A 109 -22.94 -0.54 5.19
C PHE A 109 -24.14 -1.19 5.90
N ASP A 110 -24.83 -0.41 6.69
CA ASP A 110 -26.18 -0.70 7.14
C ASP A 110 -27.18 -0.09 6.13
N ALA A 111 -28.10 -0.91 5.61
CA ALA A 111 -29.09 -0.45 4.64
C ALA A 111 -29.94 0.72 5.17
N ASN A 112 -30.20 0.75 6.47
CA ASN A 112 -31.00 1.78 7.14
C ASN A 112 -30.19 3.00 7.57
N SER A 113 -28.85 2.94 7.53
CA SER A 113 -27.96 4.05 7.84
C SER A 113 -27.76 4.95 6.61
N PRO A 114 -27.71 6.27 6.74
CA PRO A 114 -27.32 7.17 5.66
C PRO A 114 -25.80 7.19 5.41
N TRP A 115 -25.02 6.31 6.07
CA TRP A 115 -23.57 6.27 6.03
C TRP A 115 -23.06 4.97 5.40
N TYR A 116 -21.99 5.09 4.62
CA TYR A 116 -21.07 3.99 4.31
C TYR A 116 -19.86 4.04 5.22
N ILE A 117 -19.25 2.88 5.44
CA ILE A 117 -17.92 2.79 6.02
C ILE A 117 -16.94 2.58 4.88
N THR A 118 -15.88 3.37 4.88
CA THR A 118 -14.81 3.30 3.87
C THR A 118 -13.45 3.43 4.51
N ASP A 119 -12.45 2.89 3.83
CA ASP A 119 -11.05 3.12 4.11
C ASP A 119 -10.45 4.03 3.03
N TYR A 120 -9.78 5.09 3.46
CA TYR A 120 -9.12 6.04 2.56
C TYR A 120 -7.90 6.66 3.22
N ALA A 121 -6.74 6.59 2.53
CA ALA A 121 -5.47 7.15 3.00
C ALA A 121 -5.08 6.73 4.43
N GLY A 122 -5.34 5.45 4.77
CA GLY A 122 -5.03 4.87 6.07
C GLY A 122 -5.99 5.25 7.20
N TYR A 123 -7.10 5.92 6.88
CA TYR A 123 -8.18 6.16 7.82
C TYR A 123 -9.41 5.33 7.46
N THR A 124 -9.91 4.58 8.42
CA THR A 124 -11.24 3.95 8.33
C THR A 124 -12.27 4.84 9.01
N GLY A 125 -13.39 5.10 8.33
CA GLY A 125 -14.39 6.00 8.87
C GLY A 125 -15.69 6.02 8.05
N TYR A 126 -16.49 7.06 8.24
CA TYR A 126 -17.84 7.16 7.74
C TYR A 126 -17.99 8.27 6.70
N VAL A 127 -18.66 7.96 5.59
CA VAL A 127 -19.01 8.91 4.52
C VAL A 127 -20.51 8.87 4.25
N MET A 128 -21.10 9.99 3.90
CA MET A 128 -22.55 10.03 3.59
C MET A 128 -22.82 9.38 2.23
N LYS A 129 -23.78 8.45 2.21
CA LYS A 129 -24.20 7.68 1.02
C LYS A 129 -24.61 8.56 -0.16
N GLN A 130 -25.27 9.67 0.09
CA GLN A 130 -25.77 10.57 -0.96
C GLN A 130 -24.66 11.19 -1.83
N TYR A 131 -23.40 11.19 -1.37
CA TYR A 131 -22.24 11.70 -2.10
C TYR A 131 -21.37 10.60 -2.67
N VAL A 132 -21.86 9.37 -2.72
CA VAL A 132 -21.13 8.21 -3.23
C VAL A 132 -21.99 7.44 -4.21
N SER A 133 -21.61 7.47 -5.48
CA SER A 133 -22.21 6.63 -6.50
C SER A 133 -21.63 5.22 -6.41
N VAL A 134 -22.42 4.23 -6.01
CA VAL A 134 -21.95 2.86 -5.83
C VAL A 134 -22.20 2.02 -7.07
N SER A 135 -21.22 1.18 -7.39
CA SER A 135 -21.36 0.12 -8.38
C SER A 135 -21.07 -1.21 -7.69
N PRO A 136 -21.87 -2.26 -7.89
CA PRO A 136 -21.55 -3.58 -7.37
C PRO A 136 -20.18 -4.02 -7.92
N SER A 137 -19.25 -4.37 -7.05
CA SER A 137 -18.00 -4.96 -7.50
C SER A 137 -18.24 -6.40 -7.91
N ALA A 138 -18.10 -6.70 -9.19
CA ALA A 138 -18.09 -8.07 -9.68
C ALA A 138 -16.71 -8.74 -9.45
N SER A 139 -15.95 -8.34 -8.42
CA SER A 139 -14.64 -8.89 -8.14
C SER A 139 -14.77 -10.31 -7.61
N THR A 140 -14.28 -11.25 -8.36
CA THR A 140 -14.08 -12.64 -7.90
C THR A 140 -12.87 -12.78 -6.98
N TRP A 141 -12.12 -11.70 -6.76
CA TRP A 141 -10.94 -11.65 -5.91
C TRP A 141 -11.33 -11.38 -4.46
N CYS A 142 -10.65 -12.05 -3.53
CA CYS A 142 -10.67 -11.74 -2.11
C CYS A 142 -9.25 -11.71 -1.55
N TYR A 143 -9.08 -11.25 -0.31
CA TYR A 143 -7.80 -11.38 0.37
C TYR A 143 -7.69 -12.74 1.04
N GLY A 144 -6.50 -13.33 0.94
CA GLY A 144 -6.10 -14.50 1.69
C GLY A 144 -4.86 -14.22 2.52
N GLN A 145 -4.72 -14.89 3.65
CA GLN A 145 -3.52 -14.85 4.46
C GLN A 145 -2.89 -16.25 4.54
N VAL A 146 -1.60 -16.31 4.27
CA VAL A 146 -0.82 -17.56 4.36
C VAL A 146 -0.76 -18.01 5.81
N ASN A 147 -1.13 -19.28 6.07
CA ASN A 147 -1.20 -19.88 7.41
C ASN A 147 -0.14 -20.95 7.69
N VAL A 148 0.87 -21.08 6.82
CA VAL A 148 2.01 -21.96 6.97
C VAL A 148 3.32 -21.21 6.84
N ASN A 149 4.40 -21.71 7.44
CA ASN A 149 5.70 -21.02 7.44
C ASN A 149 6.23 -20.79 6.02
N GLU A 150 6.02 -21.75 5.11
CA GLU A 150 6.46 -21.69 3.73
C GLU A 150 5.39 -22.26 2.80
N LEU A 151 4.79 -21.42 1.98
CA LEU A 151 3.80 -21.79 0.98
C LEU A 151 4.44 -21.85 -0.41
N ASN A 152 4.38 -23.04 -1.04
CA ASN A 152 4.79 -23.17 -2.44
C ASN A 152 3.82 -22.46 -3.37
N VAL A 153 4.36 -21.64 -4.25
CA VAL A 153 3.64 -20.94 -5.31
C VAL A 153 3.90 -21.66 -6.63
N ARG A 154 2.85 -22.01 -7.37
CA ARG A 154 2.93 -22.85 -8.56
C ARG A 154 2.42 -22.16 -9.82
N ARG A 155 2.84 -22.66 -10.98
CA ARG A 155 2.44 -22.13 -12.29
C ARG A 155 1.10 -22.66 -12.80
N GLN A 156 0.59 -23.73 -12.18
CA GLN A 156 -0.70 -24.36 -12.49
C GLN A 156 -1.31 -24.95 -11.20
N PRO A 157 -2.63 -25.16 -11.14
CA PRO A 157 -3.33 -25.67 -9.97
C PRO A 157 -3.13 -27.19 -9.79
N SER A 158 -1.89 -27.62 -9.59
CA SER A 158 -1.50 -29.03 -9.39
C SER A 158 -0.26 -29.16 -8.51
N ILE A 159 -0.21 -30.21 -7.67
CA ILE A 159 0.94 -30.51 -6.83
C ILE A 159 2.19 -30.90 -7.63
N SER A 160 2.03 -31.41 -8.85
CA SER A 160 3.12 -31.77 -9.78
C SER A 160 3.58 -30.56 -10.61
N ALA A 161 2.83 -29.47 -10.64
CA ALA A 161 3.16 -28.31 -11.43
C ALA A 161 4.48 -27.65 -10.98
N LYS A 162 5.21 -27.08 -11.93
CA LYS A 162 6.44 -26.34 -11.67
C LYS A 162 6.17 -25.20 -10.70
N ARG A 163 7.01 -25.07 -9.69
CA ARG A 163 6.96 -23.95 -8.74
C ARG A 163 7.55 -22.69 -9.35
N TRP A 164 7.06 -21.54 -8.90
CA TRP A 164 7.80 -20.29 -9.01
C TRP A 164 9.02 -20.36 -8.07
N ASN A 165 10.08 -19.63 -8.40
CA ASN A 165 11.32 -19.62 -7.59
C ASN A 165 11.15 -18.77 -6.31
N SER A 166 10.08 -19.03 -5.58
CA SER A 166 9.79 -18.36 -4.31
C SER A 166 8.81 -19.20 -3.49
N VAL A 167 8.88 -19.04 -2.20
CA VAL A 167 7.87 -19.49 -1.23
C VAL A 167 7.29 -18.28 -0.52
N TRP A 168 6.02 -18.36 -0.15
CA TRP A 168 5.38 -17.28 0.60
C TRP A 168 5.37 -17.59 2.09
N PRO A 169 5.88 -16.68 2.92
CA PRO A 169 5.95 -16.88 4.36
C PRO A 169 4.58 -16.73 5.01
N ILE A 170 4.46 -17.28 6.21
CA ILE A 170 3.28 -17.14 7.08
C ILE A 170 2.89 -15.66 7.27
N HIS A 171 1.60 -15.41 7.42
CA HIS A 171 0.97 -14.09 7.59
C HIS A 171 1.03 -13.15 6.38
N ARG A 172 1.61 -13.57 5.24
CA ARG A 172 1.54 -12.77 4.00
C ARG A 172 0.09 -12.62 3.55
N ILE A 173 -0.32 -11.39 3.25
CA ILE A 173 -1.61 -11.12 2.62
C ILE A 173 -1.44 -11.13 1.11
N VAL A 174 -2.34 -11.82 0.42
CA VAL A 174 -2.32 -12.01 -1.02
C VAL A 174 -3.73 -11.86 -1.59
N LEU A 175 -3.83 -11.45 -2.85
CA LEU A 175 -5.08 -11.54 -3.61
C LEU A 175 -5.30 -12.99 -4.04
N ILE A 176 -6.51 -13.50 -3.86
CA ILE A 176 -6.91 -14.86 -4.25
C ILE A 176 -8.28 -14.85 -4.91
N LYS A 177 -8.47 -15.76 -5.85
CA LYS A 177 -9.79 -16.14 -6.38
C LYS A 177 -9.86 -17.65 -6.58
N ASP A 178 -11.05 -18.22 -6.61
CA ASP A 178 -11.22 -19.63 -6.89
C ASP A 178 -10.72 -20.00 -8.28
N ALA A 179 -9.94 -21.10 -8.37
CA ALA A 179 -9.41 -21.59 -9.64
C ALA A 179 -9.75 -23.07 -9.86
N ALA A 180 -9.69 -23.88 -8.80
CA ALA A 180 -10.01 -25.31 -8.82
C ALA A 180 -10.45 -25.75 -7.41
N PRO A 181 -10.99 -26.96 -7.22
CA PRO A 181 -11.51 -27.39 -5.92
C PRO A 181 -10.53 -27.17 -4.76
N GLU A 182 -9.25 -27.49 -4.95
CA GLU A 182 -8.20 -27.40 -3.92
C GLU A 182 -7.25 -26.20 -4.13
N TRP A 183 -7.52 -25.32 -5.09
CA TRP A 183 -6.58 -24.27 -5.51
C TRP A 183 -7.23 -22.91 -5.62
N TYR A 184 -6.50 -21.91 -5.12
CA TYR A 184 -6.70 -20.49 -5.47
C TYR A 184 -5.75 -20.08 -6.59
N GLU A 185 -6.22 -19.23 -7.49
CA GLU A 185 -5.37 -18.36 -8.30
C GLU A 185 -5.01 -17.14 -7.48
N SER A 186 -3.77 -16.70 -7.61
CA SER A 186 -3.21 -15.51 -7.00
C SER A 186 -2.29 -14.81 -8.00
N LEU A 187 -1.57 -13.81 -7.56
CA LEU A 187 -0.60 -13.08 -8.38
C LEU A 187 0.83 -13.31 -7.84
N TYR A 188 1.72 -13.71 -8.71
CA TYR A 188 3.15 -13.73 -8.45
C TYR A 188 3.87 -12.78 -9.43
N ARG A 189 4.27 -11.61 -8.95
CA ARG A 189 4.89 -10.56 -9.75
C ARG A 189 4.01 -10.16 -10.96
N GLY A 190 2.71 -10.02 -10.73
CA GLY A 190 1.74 -9.67 -11.76
C GLY A 190 1.26 -10.82 -12.65
N GLU A 191 1.91 -11.98 -12.57
CA GLU A 191 1.53 -13.17 -13.34
C GLU A 191 0.61 -14.09 -12.54
N PRO A 192 -0.30 -14.84 -13.20
CA PRO A 192 -1.12 -15.84 -12.54
C PRO A 192 -0.27 -16.90 -11.82
N ALA A 193 -0.64 -17.17 -10.59
CA ALA A 193 0.02 -18.16 -9.75
C ALA A 193 -1.01 -18.94 -8.95
N TYR A 194 -0.68 -20.17 -8.57
CA TYR A 194 -1.62 -21.06 -7.91
C TYR A 194 -1.09 -21.52 -6.57
N ILE A 195 -1.96 -21.47 -5.57
CA ILE A 195 -1.66 -21.83 -4.17
C ILE A 195 -2.76 -22.74 -3.63
N ALA A 196 -2.38 -23.69 -2.78
CA ALA A 196 -3.34 -24.64 -2.23
C ALA A 196 -4.22 -23.99 -1.16
N LYS A 197 -5.54 -24.14 -1.28
CA LYS A 197 -6.57 -23.53 -0.41
C LYS A 197 -6.35 -23.82 1.07
N ARG A 198 -5.97 -25.07 1.42
CA ARG A 198 -5.73 -25.50 2.80
C ARG A 198 -4.67 -24.71 3.57
N TYR A 199 -3.83 -23.95 2.86
CA TYR A 199 -2.76 -23.13 3.44
C TYR A 199 -3.08 -21.65 3.44
N ILE A 200 -4.35 -21.30 3.20
CA ILE A 200 -4.83 -19.92 3.13
C ILE A 200 -6.05 -19.76 4.03
N ASN A 201 -5.98 -18.78 4.90
CA ASN A 201 -7.15 -18.25 5.58
C ASN A 201 -7.73 -17.11 4.74
N THR A 202 -8.94 -17.27 4.25
CA THR A 202 -9.67 -16.17 3.57
C THR A 202 -9.98 -15.05 4.56
N LEU A 203 -9.73 -13.82 4.16
CA LEU A 203 -10.06 -12.65 4.96
C LEU A 203 -11.46 -12.16 4.61
N LYS A 204 -12.20 -11.68 5.60
CA LYS A 204 -13.50 -11.03 5.40
C LYS A 204 -13.38 -9.60 4.88
N THR A 205 -12.17 -9.02 4.85
CA THR A 205 -11.92 -7.68 4.33
C THR A 205 -12.19 -7.66 2.84
N PRO A 206 -13.03 -6.75 2.35
CA PRO A 206 -13.21 -6.53 0.93
C PRO A 206 -11.89 -6.14 0.26
N VAL A 207 -11.71 -6.57 -0.99
CA VAL A 207 -10.56 -6.12 -1.77
C VAL A 207 -10.73 -4.64 -2.10
N HIS A 208 -9.74 -3.84 -1.68
CA HIS A 208 -9.73 -2.42 -1.98
C HIS A 208 -9.82 -2.18 -3.50
N SER A 209 -10.67 -1.27 -3.91
CA SER A 209 -10.83 -0.92 -5.32
C SER A 209 -9.58 -0.26 -5.90
N SER A 210 -8.89 0.54 -5.09
CA SER A 210 -7.64 1.20 -5.44
C SER A 210 -6.46 0.22 -5.35
N ILE A 211 -5.61 0.20 -6.40
CA ILE A 211 -4.34 -0.55 -6.39
C ILE A 211 -3.44 -0.08 -5.24
N VAL A 212 -3.42 1.23 -4.99
CA VAL A 212 -2.60 1.83 -3.92
C VAL A 212 -3.03 1.30 -2.56
N ASP A 213 -4.33 1.30 -2.27
CA ASP A 213 -4.83 0.79 -0.98
C ASP A 213 -4.56 -0.70 -0.83
N ARG A 214 -4.66 -1.48 -1.92
CA ARG A 214 -4.24 -2.89 -1.92
C ARG A 214 -2.76 -3.04 -1.57
N MET A 215 -1.88 -2.23 -2.20
CA MET A 215 -0.44 -2.24 -1.91
C MET A 215 -0.15 -1.95 -0.45
N LEU A 216 -0.76 -0.90 0.09
CA LEU A 216 -0.53 -0.46 1.48
C LEU A 216 -1.07 -1.49 2.48
N PHE A 217 -2.25 -2.05 2.21
CA PHE A 217 -2.82 -3.13 3.02
C PHE A 217 -1.92 -4.38 3.04
N MET A 218 -1.39 -4.78 1.88
CA MET A 218 -0.51 -5.94 1.75
C MET A 218 0.90 -5.69 2.30
N ALA A 219 1.32 -4.44 2.44
CA ALA A 219 2.64 -4.09 2.97
C ALA A 219 2.75 -4.29 4.49
N ALA A 220 1.67 -4.08 5.23
CA ALA A 220 1.69 -4.10 6.70
C ALA A 220 2.27 -5.39 7.32
N PRO A 221 1.87 -6.60 6.91
CA PRO A 221 2.42 -7.85 7.46
C PRO A 221 3.85 -8.15 7.01
N GLU A 222 4.41 -7.36 6.10
CA GLU A 222 5.78 -7.54 5.61
C GLU A 222 6.83 -6.84 6.47
N LEU A 223 6.43 -6.02 7.43
CA LEU A 223 7.32 -5.30 8.33
C LEU A 223 8.32 -6.24 9.04
N GLY A 224 9.60 -5.86 9.01
CA GLY A 224 10.69 -6.62 9.63
C GLY A 224 11.19 -7.82 8.79
N ARG A 225 10.53 -8.19 7.68
CA ARG A 225 10.98 -9.29 6.83
C ARG A 225 12.23 -8.93 6.05
N ASN A 226 13.08 -9.93 5.81
CA ASN A 226 14.28 -9.82 4.97
C ASN A 226 14.00 -10.28 3.52
N ASN A 227 15.00 -10.18 2.65
CA ASN A 227 14.88 -10.52 1.23
C ASN A 227 14.57 -12.01 0.95
N ALA A 228 14.90 -12.92 1.86
CA ALA A 228 14.60 -14.35 1.68
C ALA A 228 13.09 -14.62 1.51
N ALA A 229 12.25 -13.74 2.11
CA ALA A 229 10.80 -13.80 1.97
C ALA A 229 10.28 -13.48 0.56
N TYR A 230 11.10 -12.87 -0.31
CA TYR A 230 10.63 -12.32 -1.60
C TYR A 230 11.38 -12.86 -2.80
N PHE A 231 12.69 -13.02 -2.70
CA PHE A 231 13.57 -13.16 -3.86
C PHE A 231 14.46 -14.40 -3.83
N ASN A 232 14.10 -15.39 -3.00
CA ASN A 232 14.75 -16.70 -2.93
C ASN A 232 16.28 -16.63 -2.89
N GLY A 233 16.83 -15.87 -1.93
CA GLY A 233 18.27 -15.75 -1.72
C GLY A 233 19.00 -14.78 -2.66
N TYR A 234 18.27 -13.89 -3.33
CA TYR A 234 18.91 -12.80 -4.07
C TYR A 234 19.81 -11.96 -3.14
N SER A 235 21.09 -11.88 -3.45
CA SER A 235 22.12 -11.22 -2.63
C SER A 235 22.34 -9.74 -2.96
N GLY A 236 21.70 -9.22 -4.01
CA GLY A 236 21.83 -7.82 -4.43
C GLY A 236 20.91 -6.85 -3.70
N GLU A 237 20.99 -5.58 -4.05
CA GLU A 237 20.09 -4.53 -3.56
C GLU A 237 18.65 -4.82 -3.98
N TRP A 238 17.71 -4.83 -3.03
CA TRP A 238 16.34 -5.23 -3.27
C TRP A 238 15.30 -4.17 -2.88
N CYS A 239 15.72 -2.94 -2.60
CA CYS A 239 14.78 -1.85 -2.27
C CYS A 239 13.78 -1.61 -3.41
N HIS A 240 14.26 -1.47 -4.66
CA HIS A 240 13.39 -1.27 -5.82
C HIS A 240 12.54 -2.51 -6.12
N ARG A 241 13.14 -3.71 -6.02
CA ARG A 241 12.40 -4.96 -6.19
C ARG A 241 11.23 -5.12 -5.22
N PHE A 242 11.37 -4.61 -4.01
CA PHE A 242 10.31 -4.67 -3.00
C PHE A 242 9.12 -3.79 -3.38
N VAL A 243 9.35 -2.55 -3.79
CA VAL A 243 8.24 -1.66 -4.17
C VAL A 243 7.57 -2.12 -5.45
N ASP A 244 8.33 -2.62 -6.43
CA ASP A 244 7.77 -3.24 -7.64
C ASP A 244 6.97 -4.51 -7.31
N TRP A 245 7.49 -5.34 -6.39
CA TRP A 245 6.80 -6.54 -5.91
C TRP A 245 5.43 -6.19 -5.27
N LEU A 246 5.38 -5.17 -4.42
CA LEU A 246 4.11 -4.70 -3.84
C LEU A 246 3.12 -4.29 -4.93
N ALA A 247 3.55 -3.47 -5.89
CA ALA A 247 2.71 -3.00 -6.96
C ALA A 247 2.15 -4.16 -7.82
N MET A 248 3.02 -5.08 -8.25
CA MET A 248 2.62 -6.23 -9.06
C MET A 248 1.65 -7.16 -8.34
N ASN A 249 1.89 -7.45 -7.06
CA ASN A 249 0.99 -8.33 -6.30
C ASN A 249 -0.35 -7.65 -5.94
N ALA A 250 -0.40 -6.33 -5.96
CA ALA A 250 -1.63 -5.56 -5.85
C ALA A 250 -2.39 -5.40 -7.19
N GLY A 251 -1.85 -5.94 -8.28
CA GLY A 251 -2.49 -5.97 -9.59
C GLY A 251 -1.95 -4.98 -10.62
N MET A 252 -0.78 -4.34 -10.39
CA MET A 252 -0.10 -3.58 -11.45
C MET A 252 0.57 -4.52 -12.44
N PRO A 253 0.36 -4.33 -13.76
CA PRO A 253 1.12 -5.04 -14.80
C PRO A 253 2.62 -4.67 -14.75
N GLN A 254 3.48 -5.60 -15.16
CA GLN A 254 4.93 -5.42 -15.13
C GLN A 254 5.43 -4.28 -16.03
N ASP A 255 4.77 -4.04 -17.14
CA ASP A 255 5.07 -2.98 -18.10
C ASP A 255 4.59 -1.59 -17.67
N MET A 256 3.83 -1.51 -16.58
CA MET A 256 3.31 -0.27 -16.02
C MET A 256 4.11 0.23 -14.79
N ILE A 257 5.24 -0.40 -14.52
CA ILE A 257 6.18 -0.06 -13.44
C ILE A 257 7.62 -0.29 -13.90
N PRO A 258 8.66 0.26 -13.22
CA PRO A 258 10.06 0.10 -13.62
C PRO A 258 10.55 -1.35 -13.68
N ASN A 259 10.03 -2.24 -12.82
CA ASN A 259 10.38 -3.67 -12.72
C ASN A 259 11.90 -3.93 -12.75
N THR A 260 12.64 -3.23 -11.92
CA THR A 260 14.11 -3.25 -11.87
C THR A 260 14.65 -3.49 -10.47
N SER A 261 15.93 -3.80 -10.36
CA SER A 261 16.66 -3.79 -9.07
C SER A 261 17.51 -2.51 -8.88
N ASN A 262 17.60 -1.66 -9.89
CA ASN A 262 18.45 -0.47 -9.89
C ASN A 262 17.64 0.80 -9.75
N CYS A 263 17.88 1.58 -8.69
CA CYS A 263 17.14 2.82 -8.43
C CYS A 263 17.33 3.87 -9.53
N GLY A 264 18.52 3.97 -10.12
CA GLY A 264 18.78 4.88 -11.24
C GLY A 264 17.98 4.51 -12.48
N ALA A 265 17.94 3.21 -12.82
CA ALA A 265 17.12 2.71 -13.93
C ALA A 265 15.63 2.94 -13.66
N GLY A 266 15.17 2.80 -12.42
CA GLY A 266 13.81 3.10 -12.04
C GLY A 266 13.44 4.58 -12.22
N MET A 267 14.32 5.49 -11.84
CA MET A 267 14.14 6.92 -12.12
C MET A 267 14.07 7.21 -13.63
N VAL A 268 14.99 6.63 -14.42
CA VAL A 268 14.98 6.78 -15.89
C VAL A 268 13.66 6.31 -16.45
N TRP A 269 13.13 5.17 -16.01
CA TRP A 269 11.84 4.68 -16.45
C TRP A 269 10.72 5.71 -16.23
N PHE A 270 10.61 6.30 -15.04
CA PHE A 270 9.61 7.34 -14.77
C PHE A 270 9.76 8.60 -15.62
N ILE A 271 10.97 8.88 -16.13
CA ILE A 271 11.25 10.07 -16.93
C ILE A 271 10.90 9.86 -18.40
N ILE A 272 11.10 8.65 -18.93
CA ILE A 272 11.01 8.41 -20.38
C ILE A 272 9.86 7.49 -20.80
N ASP A 273 9.32 6.65 -19.91
CA ASP A 273 8.31 5.67 -20.26
C ASP A 273 6.92 6.31 -20.38
N PRO A 274 6.21 6.14 -21.51
CA PRO A 274 4.89 6.73 -21.70
C PRO A 274 3.81 6.16 -20.77
N ASN A 275 4.06 5.00 -20.13
CA ASN A 275 3.15 4.41 -19.16
C ASN A 275 3.27 5.03 -17.77
N SER A 276 4.25 5.91 -17.55
CA SER A 276 4.40 6.64 -16.29
C SER A 276 3.59 7.95 -16.31
N CYS A 277 3.26 8.46 -15.11
CA CYS A 277 2.76 9.82 -14.94
C CYS A 277 3.90 10.83 -14.66
N GLY A 278 5.15 10.41 -14.85
CA GLY A 278 6.34 11.25 -14.78
C GLY A 278 7.13 11.10 -13.49
N PHE A 279 8.27 11.79 -13.49
CA PHE A 279 9.16 11.95 -12.34
C PHE A 279 9.21 13.42 -11.92
N TYR A 280 9.06 13.67 -10.61
CA TYR A 280 9.02 15.01 -10.04
C TYR A 280 10.23 15.22 -9.12
N PHE A 281 11.24 15.92 -9.61
CA PHE A 281 12.43 16.25 -8.82
C PHE A 281 12.10 17.19 -7.67
N LYS A 282 12.72 16.96 -6.51
CA LYS A 282 12.50 17.76 -5.29
C LYS A 282 13.47 18.93 -5.17
N SER A 283 14.66 18.86 -5.80
CA SER A 283 15.61 19.96 -5.79
C SER A 283 16.31 20.14 -7.16
N PRO A 284 16.68 21.38 -7.51
CA PRO A 284 17.42 21.67 -8.74
C PRO A 284 18.81 20.99 -8.74
N GLU A 285 19.44 20.82 -7.58
CA GLU A 285 20.73 20.15 -7.44
C GLU A 285 20.65 18.66 -7.83
N HIS A 286 19.64 17.95 -7.30
CA HIS A 286 19.43 16.55 -7.66
C HIS A 286 19.11 16.38 -9.14
N LYS A 287 18.32 17.28 -9.72
CA LYS A 287 17.98 17.28 -11.14
C LYS A 287 19.22 17.52 -12.01
N ALA A 288 20.02 18.55 -11.69
CA ALA A 288 21.25 18.87 -12.42
C ALA A 288 22.26 17.70 -12.39
N ARG A 289 22.44 17.07 -11.23
CA ARG A 289 23.28 15.87 -11.06
C ARG A 289 22.76 14.72 -11.95
N PHE A 290 21.46 14.49 -11.99
CA PHE A 290 20.89 13.45 -12.82
C PHE A 290 21.08 13.70 -14.30
N ILE A 291 20.86 14.93 -14.77
CA ILE A 291 21.09 15.35 -16.16
C ILE A 291 22.55 15.13 -16.59
N SER A 292 23.51 15.42 -15.71
CA SER A 292 24.94 15.25 -15.99
C SER A 292 25.37 13.79 -16.12
N ASN A 293 24.69 12.88 -15.45
CA ASN A 293 25.13 11.48 -15.32
C ASN A 293 24.35 10.49 -16.21
N TYR A 294 23.16 10.88 -16.71
CA TYR A 294 22.33 9.99 -17.54
C TYR A 294 22.05 10.61 -18.91
N SER A 295 22.46 9.90 -19.96
CA SER A 295 22.20 10.34 -21.34
C SER A 295 20.70 10.46 -21.66
N ALA A 296 19.88 9.58 -21.08
CA ALA A 296 18.41 9.61 -21.20
C ALA A 296 17.77 10.87 -20.62
N ALA A 297 18.46 11.58 -19.73
CA ALA A 297 17.97 12.80 -19.09
C ALA A 297 18.41 14.11 -19.78
N ARG A 298 19.20 14.04 -20.87
CA ARG A 298 19.74 15.22 -21.56
C ARG A 298 18.68 16.13 -22.19
N HIS A 299 17.47 15.62 -22.38
CA HIS A 299 16.33 16.41 -22.87
C HIS A 299 15.67 17.25 -21.77
N LEU A 300 15.99 16.99 -20.50
CA LEU A 300 15.44 17.74 -19.38
C LEU A 300 16.11 19.12 -19.29
N THR A 301 15.32 20.14 -18.98
CA THR A 301 15.84 21.48 -18.70
C THR A 301 16.42 21.56 -17.29
N PRO A 302 17.58 22.22 -17.09
CA PRO A 302 18.08 22.54 -15.76
C PRO A 302 17.07 23.35 -14.93
N GLY A 303 17.11 23.17 -13.61
CA GLY A 303 16.15 23.82 -12.70
C GLY A 303 14.83 23.02 -12.58
N LEU A 304 14.01 23.38 -11.58
CA LEU A 304 12.70 22.77 -11.39
C LEU A 304 11.67 23.44 -12.30
N THR A 305 10.82 22.61 -12.89
CA THR A 305 9.61 23.10 -13.58
C THR A 305 8.54 23.55 -12.60
N ALA A 306 7.55 24.32 -13.06
CA ALA A 306 6.40 24.71 -12.23
C ALA A 306 5.66 23.49 -11.66
N ALA A 307 5.54 22.41 -12.44
CA ALA A 307 4.92 21.16 -12.00
C ALA A 307 5.72 20.47 -10.88
N GLU A 308 7.05 20.44 -10.97
CA GLU A 308 7.92 19.87 -9.92
C GLU A 308 7.87 20.71 -8.63
N ILE A 309 7.82 22.05 -8.74
CA ILE A 309 7.71 22.94 -7.58
C ILE A 309 6.37 22.74 -6.87
N ALA A 310 5.29 22.60 -7.64
CA ALA A 310 3.93 22.46 -7.12
C ALA A 310 3.62 21.02 -6.68
N TYR A 311 4.49 20.05 -6.95
CA TYR A 311 4.19 18.66 -6.70
C TYR A 311 4.08 18.32 -5.22
N VAL A 312 2.92 17.79 -4.85
CA VAL A 312 2.66 17.20 -3.53
C VAL A 312 2.61 15.69 -3.71
N PRO A 313 3.46 14.92 -3.02
CA PRO A 313 3.44 13.47 -3.15
C PRO A 313 2.11 12.89 -2.66
N THR A 314 1.73 11.77 -3.25
CA THR A 314 0.52 11.04 -2.89
C THR A 314 0.86 9.60 -2.49
N PRO A 315 0.03 8.93 -1.67
CA PRO A 315 0.19 7.51 -1.42
C PRO A 315 0.31 6.73 -2.72
N GLY A 316 1.25 5.80 -2.78
CA GLY A 316 1.56 5.03 -3.97
C GLY A 316 2.70 5.59 -4.83
N ASP A 317 3.11 6.83 -4.65
CA ASP A 317 4.28 7.37 -5.35
C ASP A 317 5.55 6.64 -4.92
N TYR A 318 6.43 6.35 -5.88
CA TYR A 318 7.78 5.87 -5.61
C TYR A 318 8.64 7.03 -5.14
N ILE A 319 9.18 6.97 -3.93
CA ILE A 319 10.04 8.01 -3.36
C ILE A 319 11.49 7.59 -3.44
N TYR A 320 12.32 8.42 -4.04
CA TYR A 320 13.74 8.15 -4.27
C TYR A 320 14.62 9.00 -3.37
N PHE A 321 15.63 8.34 -2.78
CA PHE A 321 16.56 8.97 -1.84
C PHE A 321 18.02 8.90 -2.31
N ARG A 322 18.78 9.89 -1.90
CA ARG A 322 20.24 9.85 -1.93
C ARG A 322 20.77 10.04 -0.51
N TRP A 323 21.36 8.98 0.02
CA TRP A 323 21.95 9.05 1.36
C TRP A 323 23.25 9.83 1.35
N ALA A 324 23.63 10.47 2.47
CA ALA A 324 24.83 11.30 2.59
C ALA A 324 26.13 10.54 2.32
N ASN A 325 26.15 9.24 2.63
CA ASN A 325 27.31 8.36 2.39
C ASN A 325 27.34 7.76 0.96
N ALA A 326 26.42 8.12 0.09
CA ALA A 326 26.43 7.63 -1.29
C ALA A 326 27.63 8.22 -2.04
N ALA A 327 28.34 7.38 -2.82
CA ALA A 327 29.47 7.82 -3.64
C ALA A 327 29.05 8.95 -4.60
N SER A 328 30.00 9.80 -4.98
CA SER A 328 29.75 11.02 -5.77
C SER A 328 29.03 10.75 -7.11
N HIS A 329 29.32 9.60 -7.75
CA HIS A 329 28.71 9.18 -9.01
C HIS A 329 27.29 8.61 -8.85
N ILE A 330 26.85 8.32 -7.62
CA ILE A 330 25.52 7.77 -7.37
C ILE A 330 24.51 8.92 -7.25
N ASN A 331 23.50 8.95 -8.13
CA ASN A 331 22.43 9.95 -8.12
C ASN A 331 21.32 9.61 -7.14
N VAL A 332 21.04 8.33 -7.00
CA VAL A 332 20.02 7.79 -6.14
C VAL A 332 20.48 6.46 -5.56
N SER A 333 20.33 6.28 -4.26
CA SER A 333 20.86 5.13 -3.53
C SER A 333 19.79 4.27 -2.88
N HIS A 334 18.51 4.74 -2.87
CA HIS A 334 17.42 4.03 -2.24
C HIS A 334 16.07 4.44 -2.80
N VAL A 335 15.07 3.56 -2.63
CA VAL A 335 13.69 3.80 -3.03
C VAL A 335 12.74 3.17 -2.01
N GLY A 336 11.64 3.84 -1.78
CA GLY A 336 10.48 3.37 -1.05
C GLY A 336 9.19 3.70 -1.78
N ILE A 337 8.07 3.41 -1.15
CA ILE A 337 6.74 3.86 -1.59
C ILE A 337 6.15 4.78 -0.55
N VAL A 338 5.54 5.87 -0.99
CA VAL A 338 4.80 6.77 -0.10
C VAL A 338 3.57 6.04 0.41
N ALA A 339 3.49 5.87 1.72
CA ALA A 339 2.36 5.23 2.38
C ALA A 339 1.28 6.24 2.78
N ALA A 340 1.71 7.40 3.26
CA ALA A 340 0.80 8.46 3.65
C ALA A 340 1.51 9.82 3.65
N VAL A 341 0.73 10.89 3.51
CA VAL A 341 1.24 12.27 3.49
C VAL A 341 0.48 13.09 4.52
N GLY A 342 1.20 13.64 5.49
CA GLY A 342 0.71 14.58 6.48
C GLY A 342 1.03 16.02 6.10
N LYS A 343 0.75 16.96 7.02
CA LYS A 343 0.96 18.39 6.79
C LYS A 343 2.43 18.74 6.47
N ASN A 344 3.38 18.15 7.19
CA ASN A 344 4.82 18.45 7.07
C ASN A 344 5.68 17.20 6.92
N THR A 345 5.08 16.01 6.92
CA THR A 345 5.77 14.73 6.90
C THR A 345 5.11 13.77 5.94
N LEU A 346 5.85 12.75 5.52
CA LEU A 346 5.33 11.59 4.83
C LEU A 346 5.83 10.32 5.50
N THR A 347 5.07 9.25 5.34
CA THR A 347 5.45 7.89 5.76
C THR A 347 5.74 7.05 4.54
N THR A 348 6.74 6.18 4.65
CA THR A 348 7.14 5.27 3.57
C THR A 348 7.05 3.81 3.99
N TRP A 349 6.93 2.94 2.99
CA TRP A 349 7.32 1.53 3.07
C TRP A 349 8.55 1.32 2.22
N GLU A 350 9.55 0.64 2.78
CA GLU A 350 10.86 0.48 2.16
C GLU A 350 11.38 -0.94 2.35
N GLY A 351 11.86 -1.56 1.28
CA GLY A 351 12.65 -2.78 1.35
C GLY A 351 14.14 -2.47 1.50
N ASN A 352 14.90 -3.43 2.00
CA ASN A 352 16.36 -3.36 2.11
C ASN A 352 16.90 -2.19 2.95
N SER A 353 16.14 -1.74 3.92
CA SER A 353 16.63 -0.78 4.90
C SER A 353 17.14 -1.55 6.13
N GLY A 354 18.45 -1.65 6.30
CA GLY A 354 19.07 -2.57 7.25
C GLY A 354 18.72 -4.05 6.95
N SER A 355 18.69 -4.41 5.67
CA SER A 355 18.30 -5.74 5.15
C SER A 355 16.89 -6.20 5.51
N LYS A 356 15.99 -5.28 5.82
CA LYS A 356 14.60 -5.57 6.20
C LYS A 356 13.61 -4.64 5.50
N VAL A 357 12.34 -5.02 5.55
CA VAL A 357 11.23 -4.12 5.27
C VAL A 357 11.01 -3.23 6.49
N VAL A 358 10.93 -1.94 6.27
CA VAL A 358 10.69 -0.94 7.31
C VAL A 358 9.63 0.07 6.88
N SER A 359 9.01 0.72 7.86
CA SER A 359 8.24 1.94 7.67
C SER A 359 8.99 3.09 8.33
N ARG A 360 9.14 4.23 7.63
CA ARG A 360 9.83 5.40 8.16
C ARG A 360 9.02 6.67 7.91
N ILE A 361 9.30 7.68 8.73
CA ILE A 361 8.72 9.01 8.59
C ILE A 361 9.82 9.98 8.18
N PHE A 362 9.55 10.80 7.19
CA PHE A 362 10.43 11.86 6.70
C PHE A 362 9.70 13.20 6.71
N ALA A 363 10.44 14.27 6.90
CA ALA A 363 9.92 15.60 6.63
C ALA A 363 9.72 15.78 5.11
N LEU A 364 8.68 16.49 4.69
CA LEU A 364 8.45 16.79 3.27
C LEU A 364 9.59 17.59 2.62
N ASN A 365 10.35 18.33 3.42
CA ASN A 365 11.52 19.10 2.98
C ASN A 365 12.86 18.39 3.25
N ASP A 366 12.85 17.09 3.54
CA ASP A 366 14.09 16.32 3.77
C ASP A 366 14.98 16.38 2.51
N THR A 367 16.20 16.86 2.69
CA THR A 367 17.17 17.09 1.60
C THR A 367 17.68 15.81 0.95
N ARG A 368 17.49 14.67 1.59
CA ARG A 368 17.82 13.35 1.03
C ARG A 368 16.84 12.89 -0.03
N ILE A 369 15.64 13.47 -0.09
CA ILE A 369 14.62 13.14 -1.10
C ILE A 369 15.06 13.72 -2.45
N VAL A 370 15.32 12.85 -3.40
CA VAL A 370 15.65 13.21 -4.79
C VAL A 370 14.41 13.64 -5.55
N GLY A 371 13.32 12.89 -5.40
CA GLY A 371 12.06 13.15 -6.06
C GLY A 371 11.11 11.96 -5.98
N TYR A 372 10.04 12.07 -6.75
CA TYR A 372 8.92 11.12 -6.76
C TYR A 372 8.63 10.63 -8.18
N GLY A 373 8.56 9.32 -8.36
CA GLY A 373 8.06 8.69 -9.57
C GLY A 373 6.59 8.32 -9.41
N LYS A 374 5.75 8.71 -10.33
CA LYS A 374 4.30 8.47 -10.28
C LYS A 374 3.87 7.40 -11.27
N PRO A 375 3.49 6.18 -10.80
CA PRO A 375 2.86 5.19 -11.67
C PRO A 375 1.47 5.59 -12.13
N ASN A 376 1.07 5.12 -13.30
CA ASN A 376 -0.26 5.41 -13.84
C ASN A 376 -1.32 4.40 -13.34
N TYR A 377 -1.61 4.45 -12.05
CA TYR A 377 -2.63 3.59 -11.42
C TYR A 377 -4.00 3.75 -12.05
N VAL A 378 -4.36 4.98 -12.43
CA VAL A 378 -5.68 5.29 -13.01
C VAL A 378 -5.90 4.54 -14.31
N ALA A 379 -4.93 4.55 -15.22
CA ALA A 379 -5.04 3.84 -16.50
C ALA A 379 -5.22 2.32 -16.31
N VAL A 380 -4.53 1.73 -15.34
CA VAL A 380 -4.65 0.30 -15.02
C VAL A 380 -6.04 -0.02 -14.44
N GLN A 381 -6.51 0.79 -13.49
CA GLN A 381 -7.83 0.60 -12.88
C GLN A 381 -8.96 0.74 -13.90
N GLN A 382 -8.89 1.72 -14.80
CA GLN A 382 -9.87 1.90 -15.87
C GLN A 382 -9.90 0.68 -16.83
N LYS A 383 -8.73 0.15 -17.20
CA LYS A 383 -8.65 -1.09 -18.01
C LYS A 383 -9.26 -2.28 -17.28
N GLN A 384 -9.00 -2.44 -15.98
CA GLN A 384 -9.55 -3.52 -15.17
C GLN A 384 -11.08 -3.42 -15.02
N GLN A 385 -11.64 -2.22 -15.03
CA GLN A 385 -13.08 -1.98 -14.99
C GLN A 385 -13.75 -2.19 -16.37
N ALA A 386 -13.07 -1.88 -17.46
CA ALA A 386 -13.62 -2.04 -18.82
C ALA A 386 -13.67 -3.51 -19.29
N ILE A 387 -12.96 -4.41 -18.62
CA ILE A 387 -12.95 -5.86 -18.93
C ILE A 387 -14.03 -6.63 -18.13
N LYS A 388 -14.71 -5.95 -17.21
CA LYS A 388 -15.85 -6.46 -16.43
C LYS A 388 -17.18 -6.09 -17.08
#